data_236af2bf44cd8c50c1f69a84695af3cf
#
_entry.id   236af2bf44cd8c50c1f69a84695af3cf
#
_cell.length_a   1.000
_cell.length_b   1.000
_cell.length_c   1.000
_cell.angle_alpha   90.00
_cell.angle_beta   90.00
_cell.angle_gamma   90.00
#
_symmetry.space_group_name_H-M   'P 1'
#
loop_
_entity.id
_entity.type
_entity.pdbx_description
1 polymer ?
#
loop_
_entity_poly.entity_id
_entity_poly.type
_entity_poly.pdbx_seq_one_letter_code
_entity_poly.pdbx_strand_id
1 'polypeptide(L)'
;MIKLKNINFKNISVVLLFFIAINYIFFTYRFFQRENGYILGDWLINYEGGFVRRGFFGETIVNIASILNLNLINLTFFITITIYLIFIFLLFKLIFSKKITFIIALIIFSPATLLFNFYDPLAIGRKEVLFFLFFIFYLFFSKKNFFMFCAPLLSMGITLTHELFTFLLPFFFVNRYLECDSFNLKKYKTEIIIALFSFITFLFII
;
A
#
# COMPACT_ATOMS: atom_id res chain seq x y z
N MET A 1 -19.38 -8.75 -34.03
CA MET A 1 -19.39 -8.40 -32.59
C MET A 1 -19.20 -9.68 -31.78
N ILE A 2 -17.98 -9.91 -31.25
CA ILE A 2 -17.66 -11.12 -30.48
C ILE A 2 -18.50 -11.10 -29.21
N LYS A 3 -19.34 -12.11 -28.99
CA LYS A 3 -20.12 -12.27 -27.74
C LYS A 3 -19.15 -12.54 -26.58
N LEU A 4 -18.71 -11.50 -25.90
CA LEU A 4 -17.92 -11.57 -24.63
C LEU A 4 -18.72 -12.20 -23.45
N LYS A 5 -19.89 -12.79 -23.76
CA LYS A 5 -20.87 -13.25 -22.76
C LYS A 5 -20.39 -14.39 -21.84
N ASN A 6 -19.31 -15.09 -22.20
CA ASN A 6 -18.83 -16.27 -21.45
C ASN A 6 -17.44 -16.10 -20.81
N ILE A 7 -16.86 -14.90 -20.84
CA ILE A 7 -15.54 -14.69 -20.24
C ILE A 7 -15.71 -14.43 -18.74
N ASN A 8 -15.17 -15.32 -17.94
CA ASN A 8 -15.12 -15.13 -16.48
C ASN A 8 -13.94 -14.22 -16.13
N PHE A 9 -14.18 -12.90 -16.17
CA PHE A 9 -13.17 -11.89 -15.83
C PHE A 9 -12.57 -12.08 -14.45
N LYS A 10 -13.28 -12.68 -13.52
CA LYS A 10 -12.80 -12.99 -12.18
C LYS A 10 -11.65 -13.99 -12.23
N ASN A 11 -11.77 -15.07 -12.98
CA ASN A 11 -10.72 -16.07 -13.13
C ASN A 11 -9.48 -15.49 -13.81
N ILE A 12 -9.68 -14.67 -14.85
CA ILE A 12 -8.59 -13.97 -15.54
C ILE A 12 -7.87 -13.04 -14.55
N SER A 13 -8.60 -12.27 -13.77
CA SER A 13 -8.03 -11.36 -12.77
C SER A 13 -7.18 -12.11 -11.73
N VAL A 14 -7.60 -13.30 -11.32
CA VAL A 14 -6.86 -14.15 -10.39
C VAL A 14 -5.54 -14.63 -10.99
N VAL A 15 -5.58 -15.12 -12.21
CA VAL A 15 -4.36 -15.57 -12.92
C VAL A 15 -3.39 -14.42 -13.11
N LEU A 16 -3.88 -13.25 -13.49
CA LEU A 16 -3.06 -12.03 -13.61
C LEU A 16 -2.44 -11.60 -12.28
N LEU A 17 -3.20 -11.63 -11.17
CA LEU A 17 -2.64 -11.31 -9.85
C LEU A 17 -1.55 -12.29 -9.43
N PHE A 18 -1.72 -13.57 -9.69
CA PHE A 18 -0.72 -14.58 -9.41
C PHE A 18 0.56 -14.35 -10.24
N PHE A 19 0.40 -14.06 -11.53
CA PHE A 19 1.51 -13.71 -12.40
C PHE A 19 2.24 -12.44 -11.92
N ILE A 20 1.50 -11.40 -11.52
CA ILE A 20 2.06 -10.17 -10.94
C ILE A 20 2.85 -10.48 -9.66
N ALA A 21 2.30 -11.32 -8.77
CA ALA A 21 2.98 -11.70 -7.54
C ALA A 21 4.34 -12.38 -7.80
N ILE A 22 4.36 -13.36 -8.71
CA ILE A 22 5.61 -14.08 -9.08
C ILE A 22 6.63 -13.11 -9.66
N ASN A 23 6.21 -12.28 -10.62
CA ASN A 23 7.13 -11.31 -11.24
C ASN A 23 7.64 -10.29 -10.22
N TYR A 24 6.78 -9.83 -9.31
CA TYR A 24 7.18 -8.94 -8.24
C TYR A 24 8.29 -9.55 -7.37
N ILE A 25 8.12 -10.79 -6.90
CA ILE A 25 9.12 -11.49 -6.10
C ILE A 25 10.44 -11.60 -6.87
N PHE A 26 10.37 -12.01 -8.14
CA PHE A 26 11.54 -12.21 -8.99
C PHE A 26 12.32 -10.91 -9.21
N PHE A 27 11.65 -9.84 -9.60
CA PHE A 27 12.31 -8.55 -9.84
C PHE A 27 12.84 -7.93 -8.55
N THR A 28 12.05 -7.95 -7.47
CA THR A 28 12.51 -7.44 -6.18
C THR A 28 13.76 -8.18 -5.71
N TYR A 29 13.79 -9.51 -5.80
CA TYR A 29 14.97 -10.30 -5.50
C TYR A 29 16.19 -9.87 -6.32
N ARG A 30 16.05 -9.72 -7.63
CA ARG A 30 17.15 -9.28 -8.52
C ARG A 30 17.66 -7.88 -8.18
N PHE A 31 16.79 -6.96 -7.84
CA PHE A 31 17.18 -5.59 -7.48
C PHE A 31 17.91 -5.55 -6.13
N PHE A 32 17.47 -6.31 -5.15
CA PHE A 32 18.14 -6.37 -3.85
C PHE A 32 19.51 -7.06 -3.96
N GLN A 33 19.63 -8.12 -4.75
CA GLN A 33 20.92 -8.78 -4.99
C GLN A 33 21.94 -7.89 -5.71
N ARG A 34 21.48 -6.96 -6.52
CA ARG A 34 22.35 -5.99 -7.21
C ARG A 34 22.62 -4.73 -6.39
N GLU A 35 22.15 -4.71 -5.13
CA GLU A 35 22.26 -3.53 -4.24
C GLU A 35 21.81 -2.25 -4.94
N ASN A 36 20.67 -2.33 -5.66
CA ASN A 36 20.13 -1.18 -6.37
C ASN A 36 19.84 -0.05 -5.37
N GLY A 37 20.72 0.94 -5.35
CA GLY A 37 20.71 2.02 -4.39
C GLY A 37 19.43 2.84 -4.36
N TYR A 38 18.67 2.87 -5.47
CA TYR A 38 17.42 3.63 -5.53
C TYR A 38 16.31 2.98 -4.70
N ILE A 39 16.07 1.69 -4.87
CA ILE A 39 14.99 0.97 -4.16
C ILE A 39 15.40 0.74 -2.70
N LEU A 40 16.61 0.22 -2.51
CA LEU A 40 17.13 -0.06 -1.17
C LEU A 40 17.26 1.23 -0.36
N GLY A 41 17.79 2.28 -0.99
CA GLY A 41 17.93 3.60 -0.38
C GLY A 41 16.59 4.19 0.06
N ASP A 42 15.54 4.07 -0.74
CA ASP A 42 14.20 4.56 -0.36
C ASP A 42 13.71 3.89 0.94
N TRP A 43 13.84 2.55 1.07
CA TRP A 43 13.44 1.82 2.28
C TRP A 43 14.32 2.11 3.50
N LEU A 44 15.61 2.42 3.31
CA LEU A 44 16.60 2.59 4.37
C LEU A 44 16.91 4.04 4.75
N ILE A 45 16.16 5.01 4.21
CA ILE A 45 16.21 6.38 4.72
C ILE A 45 15.93 6.33 6.23
N ASN A 46 16.88 6.78 7.06
CA ASN A 46 16.85 6.73 8.51
C ASN A 46 17.21 8.08 9.13
N TYR A 47 17.34 8.14 10.44
CA TYR A 47 17.63 9.37 11.20
C TYR A 47 19.08 9.51 11.65
N GLU A 48 20.01 8.65 11.24
CA GLU A 48 21.43 8.72 11.64
C GLU A 48 22.09 10.08 11.32
N GLY A 49 21.74 10.68 10.19
CA GLY A 49 22.23 11.99 9.76
C GLY A 49 21.41 13.18 10.28
N GLY A 50 20.43 12.95 11.14
CA GLY A 50 19.46 13.93 11.62
C GLY A 50 18.05 13.65 11.10
N PHE A 51 17.10 14.53 11.45
CA PHE A 51 15.71 14.33 11.08
C PHE A 51 15.49 14.42 9.56
N VAL A 52 14.93 13.38 8.96
CA VAL A 52 14.60 13.28 7.54
C VAL A 52 13.13 12.90 7.36
N ARG A 53 12.45 13.57 6.44
CA ARG A 53 10.99 13.42 6.21
C ARG A 53 10.49 11.98 6.05
N ARG A 54 11.32 11.06 5.57
CA ARG A 54 10.93 9.68 5.20
C ARG A 54 11.64 8.62 6.02
N GLY A 55 12.24 9.04 7.16
CA GLY A 55 13.15 8.20 7.93
C GLY A 55 12.49 7.15 8.81
N PHE A 56 11.23 7.29 9.18
CA PHE A 56 10.59 6.47 10.23
C PHE A 56 10.65 4.97 9.95
N PHE A 57 10.33 4.55 8.74
CA PHE A 57 10.32 3.13 8.41
C PHE A 57 11.73 2.55 8.28
N GLY A 58 12.65 3.30 7.68
CA GLY A 58 14.05 2.90 7.58
C GLY A 58 14.72 2.79 8.95
N GLU A 59 14.51 3.76 9.83
CA GLU A 59 14.97 3.71 11.21
C GLU A 59 14.44 2.46 11.92
N THR A 60 13.17 2.14 11.74
CA THR A 60 12.57 0.94 12.33
C THR A 60 13.26 -0.34 11.81
N ILE A 61 13.54 -0.43 10.50
CA ILE A 61 14.22 -1.59 9.91
C ILE A 61 15.65 -1.70 10.44
N VAL A 62 16.40 -0.60 10.48
CA VAL A 62 17.79 -0.56 10.99
C VAL A 62 17.84 -1.04 12.44
N ASN A 63 16.95 -0.53 13.29
CA ASN A 63 16.88 -0.92 14.70
C ASN A 63 16.54 -2.41 14.87
N ILE A 64 15.57 -2.93 14.10
CA ILE A 64 15.24 -4.37 14.14
C ILE A 64 16.43 -5.21 13.67
N ALA A 65 17.11 -4.81 12.60
CA ALA A 65 18.28 -5.52 12.09
C ALA A 65 19.40 -5.57 13.13
N SER A 66 19.65 -4.46 13.82
CA SER A 66 20.69 -4.37 14.87
C SER A 66 20.35 -5.22 16.10
N ILE A 67 19.09 -5.18 16.58
CA ILE A 67 18.65 -5.95 17.76
C ILE A 67 18.72 -7.45 17.48
N LEU A 68 18.32 -7.87 16.29
CA LEU A 68 18.26 -9.29 15.90
C LEU A 68 19.55 -9.79 15.25
N ASN A 69 20.58 -8.96 15.08
CA ASN A 69 21.81 -9.28 14.35
C ASN A 69 21.58 -9.85 12.95
N LEU A 70 20.60 -9.26 12.23
CA LEU A 70 20.24 -9.71 10.88
C LEU A 70 20.92 -8.85 9.81
N ASN A 71 21.18 -9.47 8.65
CA ASN A 71 21.61 -8.71 7.48
C ASN A 71 20.52 -7.72 7.05
N LEU A 72 20.88 -6.44 7.01
CA LEU A 72 19.96 -5.33 6.73
C LEU A 72 19.26 -5.47 5.36
N ILE A 73 20.03 -5.85 4.33
CA ILE A 73 19.51 -6.02 2.96
C ILE A 73 18.46 -7.15 2.93
N ASN A 74 18.80 -8.29 3.53
CA ASN A 74 17.90 -9.44 3.57
C ASN A 74 16.63 -9.14 4.37
N LEU A 75 16.75 -8.47 5.52
CA LEU A 75 15.59 -8.06 6.32
C LEU A 75 14.68 -7.12 5.51
N THR A 76 15.25 -6.10 4.87
CA THR A 76 14.49 -5.15 4.05
C THR A 76 13.77 -5.87 2.90
N PHE A 77 14.44 -6.81 2.23
CA PHE A 77 13.85 -7.64 1.20
C PHE A 77 12.64 -8.43 1.71
N PHE A 78 12.79 -9.14 2.84
CA PHE A 78 11.70 -9.92 3.44
C PHE A 78 10.52 -9.05 3.85
N ILE A 79 10.77 -7.90 4.44
CA ILE A 79 9.72 -6.94 4.82
C ILE A 79 8.98 -6.45 3.58
N THR A 80 9.70 -6.02 2.55
CA THR A 80 9.14 -5.51 1.30
C THR A 80 8.26 -6.54 0.62
N ILE A 81 8.75 -7.78 0.47
CA ILE A 81 7.97 -8.87 -0.13
C ILE A 81 6.74 -9.19 0.72
N THR A 82 6.88 -9.26 2.03
CA THR A 82 5.76 -9.57 2.92
C THR A 82 4.63 -8.54 2.78
N ILE A 83 4.97 -7.25 2.78
CA ILE A 83 3.99 -6.17 2.58
C ILE A 83 3.26 -6.31 1.25
N TYR A 84 4.00 -6.58 0.18
CA TYR A 84 3.41 -6.75 -1.15
C TYR A 84 2.53 -7.99 -1.26
N LEU A 85 2.95 -9.12 -0.70
CA LEU A 85 2.16 -10.34 -0.71
C LEU A 85 0.86 -10.18 0.11
N ILE A 86 0.91 -9.49 1.24
CA ILE A 86 -0.28 -9.16 2.02
C ILE A 86 -1.21 -8.26 1.18
N PHE A 87 -0.67 -7.24 0.51
CA PHE A 87 -1.45 -6.37 -0.37
C PHE A 87 -2.14 -7.16 -1.49
N ILE A 88 -1.39 -8.00 -2.22
CA ILE A 88 -1.94 -8.83 -3.30
C ILE A 88 -2.99 -9.82 -2.77
N PHE A 89 -2.74 -10.45 -1.62
CA PHE A 89 -3.70 -11.36 -1.00
C PHE A 89 -5.02 -10.67 -0.63
N LEU A 90 -4.95 -9.49 -0.04
CA LEU A 90 -6.13 -8.71 0.31
C LEU A 90 -6.87 -8.20 -0.93
N LEU A 91 -6.14 -7.80 -1.96
CA LEU A 91 -6.72 -7.43 -3.24
C LEU A 91 -7.41 -8.61 -3.91
N PHE A 92 -6.80 -9.79 -3.87
CA PHE A 92 -7.43 -11.04 -4.31
C PHE A 92 -8.74 -11.28 -3.57
N LYS A 93 -8.75 -11.16 -2.23
CA LYS A 93 -9.96 -11.30 -1.42
C LYS A 93 -11.03 -10.28 -1.80
N LEU A 94 -10.63 -9.03 -2.08
CA LEU A 94 -11.55 -7.98 -2.55
C LEU A 94 -12.17 -8.34 -3.90
N ILE A 95 -11.36 -8.77 -4.88
CA ILE A 95 -11.81 -9.20 -6.21
C ILE A 95 -12.77 -10.40 -6.10
N PHE A 96 -12.48 -11.35 -5.21
CA PHE A 96 -13.35 -12.51 -5.01
C PHE A 96 -14.71 -12.16 -4.38
N SER A 97 -14.74 -11.13 -3.56
CA SER A 97 -15.97 -10.69 -2.88
C SER A 97 -16.91 -9.85 -3.75
N LYS A 98 -16.45 -9.37 -4.90
CA LYS A 98 -17.19 -8.45 -5.78
C LYS A 98 -17.41 -9.03 -7.17
N LYS A 99 -18.42 -8.50 -7.88
CA LYS A 99 -18.57 -8.78 -9.31
C LYS A 99 -17.58 -7.94 -10.10
N ILE A 100 -16.68 -8.59 -10.81
CA ILE A 100 -15.68 -7.91 -11.65
C ILE A 100 -16.22 -7.81 -13.07
N THR A 101 -16.45 -6.58 -13.52
CA THR A 101 -16.77 -6.27 -14.91
C THR A 101 -15.48 -6.09 -15.71
N PHE A 102 -15.59 -6.14 -17.04
CA PHE A 102 -14.46 -5.86 -17.94
C PHE A 102 -13.79 -4.52 -17.65
N ILE A 103 -14.59 -3.47 -17.43
CA ILE A 103 -14.09 -2.12 -17.13
C ILE A 103 -13.31 -2.11 -15.82
N ILE A 104 -13.83 -2.74 -14.76
CA ILE A 104 -13.13 -2.83 -13.47
C ILE A 104 -11.81 -3.60 -13.62
N ALA A 105 -11.82 -4.70 -14.37
CA ALA A 105 -10.59 -5.46 -14.65
C ALA A 105 -9.56 -4.60 -15.40
N LEU A 106 -9.98 -3.86 -16.44
CA LEU A 106 -9.10 -2.94 -17.17
C LEU A 106 -8.49 -1.86 -16.25
N ILE A 107 -9.27 -1.28 -15.36
CA ILE A 107 -8.76 -0.28 -14.41
C ILE A 107 -7.73 -0.91 -13.46
N ILE A 108 -8.07 -2.05 -12.84
CA ILE A 108 -7.18 -2.72 -11.87
C ILE A 108 -5.87 -3.15 -12.52
N PHE A 109 -5.91 -3.68 -13.73
CA PHE A 109 -4.76 -4.19 -14.46
C PHE A 109 -4.25 -3.21 -15.53
N SER A 110 -4.48 -1.92 -15.36
CA SER A 110 -3.91 -0.91 -16.24
C SER A 110 -2.44 -0.61 -15.86
N PRO A 111 -1.65 -0.05 -16.79
CA PRO A 111 -0.32 0.48 -16.47
C PRO A 111 -0.33 1.58 -15.41
N ALA A 112 -1.45 2.28 -15.22
CA ALA A 112 -1.61 3.30 -14.19
C ALA A 112 -1.87 2.72 -12.78
N THR A 113 -2.05 1.41 -12.65
CA THR A 113 -2.35 0.73 -11.39
C THR A 113 -1.41 -0.47 -11.18
N LEU A 114 -1.91 -1.71 -11.15
CA LEU A 114 -1.09 -2.88 -10.82
C LEU A 114 0.00 -3.21 -11.85
N LEU A 115 -0.19 -2.85 -13.12
CA LEU A 115 0.82 -3.08 -14.16
C LEU A 115 1.88 -1.97 -14.22
N PHE A 116 1.78 -0.92 -13.42
CA PHE A 116 2.78 0.15 -13.38
C PHE A 116 4.20 -0.39 -13.16
N ASN A 117 4.36 -1.37 -12.29
CA ASN A 117 5.65 -1.98 -11.99
C ASN A 117 6.29 -2.71 -13.20
N PHE A 118 5.49 -3.14 -14.19
CA PHE A 118 6.02 -3.73 -15.43
C PHE A 118 6.43 -2.67 -16.44
N TYR A 119 5.76 -1.52 -16.40
CA TYR A 119 6.09 -0.38 -17.25
C TYR A 119 7.34 0.35 -16.74
N ASP A 120 7.43 0.54 -15.42
CA ASP A 120 8.60 1.11 -14.74
C ASP A 120 9.18 0.11 -13.73
N PRO A 121 10.16 -0.71 -14.15
CA PRO A 121 10.80 -1.68 -13.27
C PRO A 121 11.47 -1.04 -12.03
N LEU A 122 11.89 0.23 -12.10
CA LEU A 122 12.48 0.94 -10.97
C LEU A 122 11.44 1.30 -9.89
N ALA A 123 10.15 1.26 -10.24
CA ALA A 123 9.08 1.45 -9.27
C ALA A 123 8.74 0.19 -8.47
N ILE A 124 9.32 -0.96 -8.82
CA ILE A 124 9.12 -2.21 -8.08
C ILE A 124 9.73 -2.07 -6.69
N GLY A 125 8.92 -2.36 -5.68
CA GLY A 125 9.39 -2.33 -4.29
C GLY A 125 9.32 -0.97 -3.60
N ARG A 126 8.67 0.03 -4.17
CA ARG A 126 8.51 1.35 -3.54
C ARG A 126 7.55 1.32 -2.36
N LYS A 127 7.76 2.26 -1.42
CA LYS A 127 6.98 2.37 -0.17
C LYS A 127 5.51 2.73 -0.39
N GLU A 128 5.14 3.26 -1.55
CA GLU A 128 3.76 3.65 -1.87
C GLU A 128 2.76 2.50 -1.74
N VAL A 129 3.22 1.26 -1.80
CA VAL A 129 2.38 0.08 -1.52
C VAL A 129 1.75 0.13 -0.13
N LEU A 130 2.40 0.78 0.85
CA LEU A 130 1.86 0.97 2.20
C LEU A 130 0.55 1.75 2.20
N PHE A 131 0.40 2.72 1.29
CA PHE A 131 -0.82 3.52 1.14
C PHE A 131 -1.98 2.65 0.66
N PHE A 132 -1.72 1.87 -0.39
CA PHE A 132 -2.73 0.98 -0.95
C PHE A 132 -3.09 -0.14 0.03
N LEU A 133 -2.10 -0.66 0.75
CA LEU A 133 -2.33 -1.65 1.80
C LEU A 133 -3.20 -1.08 2.91
N PHE A 134 -2.91 0.12 3.40
CA PHE A 134 -3.73 0.77 4.42
C PHE A 134 -5.15 1.05 3.93
N PHE A 135 -5.30 1.49 2.67
CA PHE A 135 -6.62 1.71 2.08
C PHE A 135 -7.43 0.41 1.97
N ILE A 136 -6.81 -0.70 1.58
CA ILE A 136 -7.49 -2.01 1.56
C ILE A 136 -7.86 -2.45 2.98
N PHE A 137 -6.99 -2.28 3.98
CA PHE A 137 -7.34 -2.52 5.38
C PHE A 137 -8.54 -1.68 5.81
N TYR A 138 -8.56 -0.41 5.45
CA TYR A 138 -9.71 0.45 5.70
C TYR A 138 -11.00 -0.12 5.07
N LEU A 139 -10.97 -0.55 3.81
CA LEU A 139 -12.14 -1.13 3.14
C LEU A 139 -12.69 -2.37 3.86
N PHE A 140 -11.83 -3.20 4.46
CA PHE A 140 -12.25 -4.41 5.17
C PHE A 140 -12.65 -4.16 6.63
N PHE A 141 -12.02 -3.20 7.29
CA PHE A 141 -12.05 -3.10 8.76
C PHE A 141 -12.58 -1.77 9.29
N SER A 142 -12.94 -0.79 8.45
CA SER A 142 -13.39 0.54 8.89
C SER A 142 -14.58 0.53 9.86
N LYS A 143 -15.40 -0.54 9.84
CA LYS A 143 -16.55 -0.72 10.75
C LYS A 143 -16.19 -1.43 12.05
N LYS A 144 -14.94 -1.83 12.26
CA LYS A 144 -14.48 -2.53 13.46
C LYS A 144 -13.88 -1.55 14.47
N ASN A 145 -14.28 -1.65 15.74
CA ASN A 145 -13.77 -0.78 16.81
C ASN A 145 -12.23 -0.84 16.93
N PHE A 146 -11.64 -2.02 16.79
CA PHE A 146 -10.19 -2.19 16.78
C PHE A 146 -9.52 -1.33 15.70
N PHE A 147 -10.08 -1.31 14.48
CA PHE A 147 -9.51 -0.49 13.40
C PHE A 147 -9.60 1.00 13.71
N MET A 148 -10.71 1.47 14.29
CA MET A 148 -10.86 2.87 14.69
C MET A 148 -9.77 3.31 15.69
N PHE A 149 -9.31 2.38 16.55
CA PHE A 149 -8.25 2.66 17.50
C PHE A 149 -6.85 2.66 16.85
N CYS A 150 -6.56 1.68 15.97
CA CYS A 150 -5.24 1.53 15.36
C CYS A 150 -5.02 2.43 14.14
N ALA A 151 -6.07 2.77 13.40
CA ALA A 151 -5.95 3.52 12.15
C ALA A 151 -5.26 4.90 12.29
N PRO A 152 -5.49 5.69 13.35
CA PRO A 152 -4.78 6.95 13.53
C PRO A 152 -3.27 6.76 13.67
N LEU A 153 -2.83 5.80 14.48
CA LEU A 153 -1.41 5.49 14.68
C LEU A 153 -0.75 4.98 13.41
N LEU A 154 -1.44 4.09 12.69
CA LEU A 154 -0.96 3.59 11.39
C LEU A 154 -0.86 4.72 10.36
N SER A 155 -1.84 5.61 10.32
CA SER A 155 -1.82 6.76 9.38
C SER A 155 -0.69 7.72 9.69
N MET A 156 -0.38 7.98 10.96
CA MET A 156 0.81 8.76 11.37
C MET A 156 2.09 8.08 10.90
N GLY A 157 2.26 6.79 11.19
CA GLY A 157 3.45 6.04 10.79
C GLY A 157 3.66 6.04 9.26
N ILE A 158 2.59 5.90 8.49
CA ILE A 158 2.65 5.95 7.03
C ILE A 158 2.99 7.37 6.55
N THR A 159 2.45 8.42 7.16
CA THR A 159 2.77 9.81 6.82
C THR A 159 4.25 10.12 7.13
N LEU A 160 4.78 9.64 8.27
CA LEU A 160 6.20 9.74 8.61
C LEU A 160 7.11 8.94 7.66
N THR A 161 6.56 7.91 7.03
CA THR A 161 7.28 7.10 6.04
C THR A 161 7.27 7.77 4.67
N HIS A 162 6.16 8.44 4.33
CA HIS A 162 6.01 9.12 3.05
C HIS A 162 4.86 10.14 3.10
N GLU A 163 5.22 11.42 3.04
CA GLU A 163 4.29 12.56 3.15
C GLU A 163 3.16 12.57 2.11
N LEU A 164 3.37 11.96 0.94
CA LEU A 164 2.36 11.87 -0.12
C LEU A 164 1.10 11.12 0.30
N PHE A 165 1.14 10.35 1.39
CA PHE A 165 -0.05 9.70 1.93
C PHE A 165 -1.17 10.70 2.23
N THR A 166 -0.82 11.91 2.67
CA THR A 166 -1.79 12.96 2.99
C THR A 166 -2.67 13.34 1.80
N PHE A 167 -2.13 13.26 0.56
CA PHE A 167 -2.89 13.54 -0.66
C PHE A 167 -3.88 12.42 -1.02
N LEU A 168 -3.77 11.25 -0.41
CA LEU A 168 -4.70 10.14 -0.62
C LEU A 168 -5.88 10.14 0.37
N LEU A 169 -5.83 10.99 1.40
CA LEU A 169 -6.90 11.09 2.40
C LEU A 169 -8.30 11.34 1.80
N PRO A 170 -8.48 12.16 0.74
CA PRO A 170 -9.79 12.35 0.13
C PRO A 170 -10.48 11.07 -0.32
N PHE A 171 -9.71 10.03 -0.72
CA PHE A 171 -10.29 8.75 -1.15
C PHE A 171 -11.05 8.02 -0.04
N PHE A 172 -10.64 8.19 1.23
CA PHE A 172 -11.36 7.62 2.38
C PHE A 172 -12.74 8.26 2.53
N PHE A 173 -12.83 9.59 2.36
CA PHE A 173 -14.08 10.33 2.43
C PHE A 173 -15.00 9.98 1.25
N VAL A 174 -14.45 9.89 0.04
CA VAL A 174 -15.21 9.49 -1.15
C VAL A 174 -15.79 8.08 -0.96
N ASN A 175 -14.98 7.12 -0.49
CA ASN A 175 -15.46 5.77 -0.24
C ASN A 175 -16.60 5.77 0.80
N ARG A 176 -16.44 6.50 1.89
CA ARG A 176 -17.48 6.58 2.92
C ARG A 176 -18.76 7.26 2.39
N TYR A 177 -18.62 8.29 1.57
CA TYR A 177 -19.77 8.94 0.92
C TYR A 177 -20.55 7.95 0.05
N LEU A 178 -19.83 7.17 -0.78
CA LEU A 178 -20.45 6.14 -1.63
C LEU A 178 -21.14 5.02 -0.82
N GLU A 179 -20.69 4.74 0.40
CA GLU A 179 -21.33 3.76 1.28
C GLU A 179 -22.58 4.29 1.99
N CYS A 180 -22.65 5.59 2.25
CA CYS A 180 -23.65 6.17 3.17
C CYS A 180 -24.78 6.92 2.49
N ASP A 181 -24.68 7.24 1.19
CA ASP A 181 -25.63 8.02 0.37
C ASP A 181 -26.01 9.39 0.97
N SER A 182 -25.39 9.80 2.09
CA SER A 182 -25.67 11.08 2.75
C SER A 182 -24.48 11.54 3.57
N PHE A 183 -24.21 12.85 3.50
CA PHE A 183 -23.17 13.47 4.31
C PHE A 183 -23.68 13.67 5.75
N ASN A 184 -23.08 12.94 6.70
CA ASN A 184 -23.34 13.12 8.14
C ASN A 184 -22.02 12.94 8.90
N LEU A 185 -21.54 13.99 9.56
CA LEU A 185 -20.25 14.00 10.27
C LEU A 185 -20.06 12.84 11.24
N LYS A 186 -21.14 12.39 11.91
CA LYS A 186 -21.05 11.24 12.81
C LYS A 186 -20.67 9.94 12.11
N LYS A 187 -21.04 9.79 10.83
CA LYS A 187 -20.70 8.62 10.02
C LYS A 187 -19.26 8.67 9.51
N TYR A 188 -18.61 9.84 9.51
CA TYR A 188 -17.24 10.06 9.02
C TYR A 188 -16.20 10.11 10.14
N LYS A 189 -16.56 9.70 11.35
CA LYS A 189 -15.67 9.81 12.53
C LYS A 189 -14.29 9.20 12.29
N THR A 190 -14.22 8.01 11.70
CA THR A 190 -12.96 7.32 11.43
C THR A 190 -12.09 8.08 10.43
N GLU A 191 -12.68 8.54 9.32
CA GLU A 191 -12.02 9.28 8.25
C GLU A 191 -11.51 10.63 8.76
N ILE A 192 -12.30 11.33 9.57
CA ILE A 192 -11.90 12.59 10.20
C ILE A 192 -10.70 12.37 11.13
N ILE A 193 -10.72 11.33 11.96
CA ILE A 193 -9.61 11.03 12.87
C ILE A 193 -8.35 10.69 12.08
N ILE A 194 -8.45 9.83 11.07
CA ILE A 194 -7.31 9.49 10.19
C ILE A 194 -6.75 10.76 9.55
N ALA A 195 -7.61 11.61 8.99
CA ALA A 195 -7.20 12.84 8.34
C ALA A 195 -6.52 13.82 9.31
N LEU A 196 -7.07 14.02 10.50
CA LEU A 196 -6.50 14.90 11.53
C LEU A 196 -5.11 14.44 11.95
N PHE A 197 -4.94 13.15 12.28
CA PHE A 197 -3.66 12.63 12.70
C PHE A 197 -2.61 12.69 11.58
N SER A 198 -2.99 12.32 10.35
CA SER A 198 -2.09 12.44 9.20
C SER A 198 -1.72 13.89 8.91
N PHE A 199 -2.67 14.84 8.99
CA PHE A 199 -2.41 16.24 8.72
C PHE A 199 -1.54 16.89 9.80
N ILE A 200 -1.78 16.60 11.07
CA ILE A 200 -0.91 17.04 12.17
C ILE A 200 0.51 16.52 11.97
N THR A 201 0.66 15.24 11.63
CA THR A 201 1.96 14.63 11.36
C THR A 201 2.64 15.29 10.16
N PHE A 202 1.90 15.56 9.10
CA PHE A 202 2.40 16.25 7.91
C PHE A 202 2.92 17.65 8.24
N LEU A 203 2.17 18.45 9.04
CA LEU A 203 2.62 19.76 9.49
C LEU A 203 3.88 19.70 10.38
N PHE A 204 4.04 18.62 11.12
CA PHE A 204 5.24 18.42 11.95
C PHE A 204 6.50 18.08 11.14
N ILE A 205 6.33 17.53 9.94
CA ILE A 205 7.41 17.10 9.04
C ILE A 205 7.91 18.26 8.15
N ILE A 206 7.03 19.21 7.83
CA ILE A 206 7.36 20.38 6.99
C ILE A 206 8.09 21.44 7.81
#